data_977ad67d39478cda63eeddc5f2308bf2
#
_entry.id   977ad67d39478cda63eeddc5f2308bf2
#
_cell.length_a   1.000
_cell.length_b   1.000
_cell.length_c   1.000
_cell.angle_alpha   90.00
_cell.angle_beta   90.00
_cell.angle_gamma   90.00
#
_symmetry.space_group_name_H-M   'P 1'
#
loop_
_entity.id
_entity.type
_entity.pdbx_description
1 polymer ?
#
loop_
_entity_poly.entity_id
_entity_poly.type
_entity_poly.pdbx_seq_one_letter_code
_entity_poly.pdbx_strand_id
1 'polypeptide(L)'
;LVGSEMCIRDRLMDINTLQWDEELCDAMGIPMSMLPEIRPSSGEFGVVHDRSNLAGVPITGILGDQQAATFGQLCFKPGEAKNTYGTGLFLLMGTGTEPKFSEHGLITTVCYQIGDEKPVYALEGSVAMGGSLVQWLRDNLKMVPNAPACDRLAETVKDNGGVYFVPAFSGLLAPLSLIHI
;
A
#
# COMPACT_ATOMS: atom_id res chain seq x y z
N LEU A 1 8.75 16.10 9.05
CA LEU A 1 8.70 15.13 7.95
C LEU A 1 7.48 14.26 8.12
N VAL A 2 6.35 14.81 7.85
CA VAL A 2 5.12 14.04 7.72
C VAL A 2 4.99 13.74 6.26
N GLY A 3 5.51 12.70 5.90
CA GLY A 3 5.21 11.70 4.99
C GLY A 3 4.96 12.05 3.56
N SER A 4 5.99 12.00 2.76
CA SER A 4 5.87 11.61 1.36
C SER A 4 5.11 10.29 1.19
N GLU A 5 5.19 9.36 2.17
CA GLU A 5 4.43 8.12 2.16
C GLU A 5 2.92 8.30 2.35
N MET A 6 2.50 9.34 3.07
CA MET A 6 1.08 9.67 3.21
C MET A 6 0.55 10.40 1.98
N CYS A 7 1.39 11.15 1.29
CA CYS A 7 1.04 11.91 0.09
C CYS A 7 0.64 11.03 -1.10
N ILE A 8 1.20 9.84 -1.24
CA ILE A 8 0.84 8.88 -2.29
C ILE A 8 -0.62 8.41 -2.16
N ARG A 9 -1.25 8.58 -0.98
CA ARG A 9 -2.64 8.20 -0.72
C ARG A 9 -3.60 9.38 -0.58
N ASP A 10 -3.10 10.60 -0.60
CA ASP A 10 -3.94 11.80 -0.51
C ASP A 10 -4.73 12.07 -1.80
N ARG A 11 -4.30 11.46 -2.91
CA ARG A 11 -4.91 11.60 -4.25
C ARG A 11 -4.84 13.01 -4.82
N LEU A 12 -3.91 13.81 -4.33
CA LEU A 12 -3.72 15.20 -4.76
C LEU A 12 -2.58 15.34 -5.77
N MET A 13 -1.76 14.30 -5.95
CA MET A 13 -0.67 14.30 -6.92
C MET A 13 -1.14 13.70 -8.24
N ASP A 14 -0.94 14.41 -9.34
CA ASP A 14 -1.09 13.85 -10.68
C ASP A 14 0.08 12.90 -10.99
N ILE A 15 -0.23 11.64 -11.21
CA ILE A 15 0.74 10.58 -11.45
C ILE A 15 1.48 10.69 -12.79
N ASN A 16 0.98 11.50 -13.72
CA ASN A 16 1.62 11.71 -15.02
C ASN A 16 2.66 12.83 -14.95
N THR A 17 2.34 13.90 -14.23
CA THR A 17 3.21 15.07 -14.08
C THR A 17 4.12 14.99 -12.86
N LEU A 18 3.77 14.14 -11.87
CA LEU A 18 4.39 14.06 -10.55
C LEU A 18 4.39 15.41 -9.82
N GLN A 19 3.34 16.19 -10.01
CA GLN A 19 3.11 17.47 -9.36
C GLN A 19 1.79 17.44 -8.61
N TRP A 20 1.61 18.34 -7.65
CA TRP A 20 0.33 18.54 -7.01
C TRP A 20 -0.70 19.04 -8.02
N ASP A 21 -1.88 18.47 -7.99
CA ASP A 21 -3.01 18.88 -8.83
C ASP A 21 -3.72 20.08 -8.17
N GLU A 22 -3.55 21.26 -8.78
CA GLU A 22 -4.11 22.51 -8.27
C GLU A 22 -5.65 22.50 -8.26
N GLU A 23 -6.28 21.90 -9.28
CA GLU A 23 -7.74 21.83 -9.35
C GLU A 23 -8.32 20.97 -8.24
N LEU A 24 -7.69 19.83 -7.96
CA LEU A 24 -8.09 18.95 -6.84
C LEU A 24 -7.83 19.62 -5.48
N CYS A 25 -6.71 20.28 -5.34
CA CYS A 25 -6.39 21.01 -4.10
C CYS A 25 -7.41 22.12 -3.85
N ASP A 26 -7.75 22.91 -4.85
CA ASP A 26 -8.75 23.97 -4.76
C ASP A 26 -10.14 23.41 -4.46
N ALA A 27 -10.55 22.34 -5.13
CA ALA A 27 -11.83 21.67 -4.89
C ALA A 27 -11.97 21.14 -3.47
N MET A 28 -10.86 20.72 -2.84
CA MET A 28 -10.80 20.24 -1.45
C MET A 28 -10.52 21.35 -0.44
N GLY A 29 -10.27 22.59 -0.88
CA GLY A 29 -9.92 23.71 -0.03
C GLY A 29 -8.56 23.56 0.64
N ILE A 30 -7.61 22.88 0.00
CA ILE A 30 -6.26 22.65 0.50
C ILE A 30 -5.31 23.66 -0.13
N PRO A 31 -4.76 24.61 0.63
CA PRO A 31 -3.79 25.56 0.10
C PRO A 31 -2.50 24.86 -0.36
N MET A 32 -2.06 25.13 -1.58
CA MET A 32 -0.81 24.60 -2.13
C MET A 32 0.41 24.85 -1.23
N SER A 33 0.42 25.97 -0.49
CA SER A 33 1.49 26.32 0.45
C SER A 33 1.62 25.38 1.66
N MET A 34 0.63 24.54 1.90
CA MET A 34 0.67 23.53 2.97
C MET A 34 1.27 22.20 2.50
N LEU A 35 1.39 22.01 1.20
CA LEU A 35 1.87 20.75 0.63
C LEU A 35 3.40 20.72 0.62
N PRO A 36 4.02 19.58 0.95
CA PRO A 36 5.47 19.40 0.89
C PRO A 36 5.95 19.35 -0.56
N GLU A 37 7.24 19.52 -0.77
CA GLU A 37 7.87 19.28 -2.06
C GLU A 37 7.84 17.78 -2.40
N ILE A 38 7.38 17.43 -3.61
CA ILE A 38 7.46 16.07 -4.13
C ILE A 38 8.89 15.81 -4.60
N ARG A 39 9.49 14.74 -4.10
CA ARG A 39 10.87 14.34 -4.41
C ARG A 39 10.95 12.87 -4.78
N PRO A 40 11.98 12.45 -5.54
CA PRO A 40 12.28 11.04 -5.76
C PRO A 40 12.38 10.26 -4.44
N SER A 41 12.14 8.96 -4.48
CA SER A 41 12.20 8.10 -3.29
C SER A 41 13.61 7.97 -2.72
N SER A 42 14.63 8.14 -3.55
CA SER A 42 16.04 8.22 -3.12
C SER A 42 16.62 9.61 -3.43
N GLY A 43 17.28 10.20 -2.44
CA GLY A 43 17.86 11.53 -2.51
C GLY A 43 18.19 12.03 -1.12
N GLU A 44 18.73 13.23 -1.00
CA GLU A 44 19.01 13.82 0.29
C GLU A 44 17.80 14.60 0.80
N PHE A 45 17.18 14.10 1.87
CA PHE A 45 16.00 14.72 2.51
C PHE A 45 16.35 15.58 3.72
N GLY A 46 17.56 15.47 4.22
CA GLY A 46 18.07 16.15 5.39
C GLY A 46 18.95 15.25 6.24
N VAL A 47 19.22 15.68 7.46
CA VAL A 47 20.07 14.96 8.41
C VAL A 47 19.33 14.75 9.73
N VAL A 48 19.67 13.69 10.45
CA VAL A 48 19.11 13.42 11.77
C VAL A 48 19.59 14.47 12.76
N HIS A 49 18.66 15.20 13.37
CA HIS A 49 18.90 16.26 14.34
C HIS A 49 18.43 15.88 15.73
N ASP A 50 18.87 14.76 16.25
CA ASP A 50 18.55 14.35 17.63
C ASP A 50 19.83 14.15 18.46
N ARG A 51 19.65 13.77 19.71
CA ARG A 51 20.76 13.44 20.62
C ARG A 51 21.17 11.98 20.58
N SER A 52 20.68 11.21 19.58
CA SER A 52 21.03 9.82 19.39
C SER A 52 22.41 9.64 18.75
N ASN A 53 22.87 8.39 18.71
CA ASN A 53 24.09 8.04 17.99
C ASN A 53 23.98 8.19 16.46
N LEU A 54 22.80 8.57 15.96
CA LEU A 54 22.53 8.82 14.54
C LEU A 54 22.58 10.29 14.17
N ALA A 55 22.85 11.19 15.12
CA ALA A 55 22.95 12.62 14.86
C ALA A 55 23.95 12.91 13.72
N GLY A 56 23.51 13.69 12.73
CA GLY A 56 24.30 14.03 11.55
C GLY A 56 24.27 12.99 10.42
N VAL A 57 23.62 11.83 10.62
CA VAL A 57 23.45 10.85 9.54
C VAL A 57 22.44 11.40 8.52
N PRO A 58 22.76 11.39 7.21
CA PRO A 58 21.84 11.85 6.18
C PRO A 58 20.64 10.89 6.02
N ILE A 59 19.46 11.48 5.80
CA ILE A 59 18.24 10.74 5.41
C ILE A 59 18.22 10.71 3.89
N THR A 60 18.42 9.55 3.30
CA THR A 60 18.61 9.40 1.84
C THR A 60 17.54 8.59 1.12
N GLY A 61 16.53 8.11 1.84
CA GLY A 61 15.43 7.37 1.24
C GLY A 61 14.14 7.56 2.02
N ILE A 62 13.04 7.76 1.29
CA ILE A 62 11.68 7.82 1.85
C ILE A 62 10.75 7.07 0.90
N LEU A 63 10.00 6.12 1.44
CA LEU A 63 9.03 5.30 0.72
C LEU A 63 7.82 5.04 1.61
N GLY A 64 6.64 4.92 1.00
CA GLY A 64 5.48 4.33 1.65
C GLY A 64 5.73 2.86 2.00
N ASP A 65 5.07 2.34 3.04
CA ASP A 65 5.28 0.99 3.54
C ASP A 65 5.07 -0.09 2.47
N GLN A 66 4.05 0.06 1.63
CA GLN A 66 3.76 -0.89 0.55
C GLN A 66 4.79 -0.81 -0.58
N GLN A 67 5.23 0.39 -0.92
CA GLN A 67 6.30 0.64 -1.90
C GLN A 67 7.65 0.14 -1.39
N ALA A 68 7.96 0.40 -0.13
CA ALA A 68 9.16 -0.12 0.53
C ALA A 68 9.17 -1.66 0.55
N ALA A 69 8.02 -2.28 0.81
CA ALA A 69 7.90 -3.74 0.75
C ALA A 69 8.10 -4.28 -0.66
N THR A 70 7.58 -3.59 -1.70
CA THR A 70 7.79 -3.97 -3.10
C THR A 70 9.27 -3.92 -3.48
N PHE A 71 9.96 -2.86 -3.07
CA PHE A 71 11.40 -2.70 -3.26
C PHE A 71 12.19 -3.76 -2.48
N GLY A 72 11.85 -3.97 -1.21
CA GLY A 72 12.50 -4.95 -0.34
C GLY A 72 12.32 -6.40 -0.76
N GLN A 73 11.23 -6.72 -1.47
CA GLN A 73 10.99 -8.02 -2.08
C GLN A 73 11.62 -8.16 -3.48
N LEU A 74 12.42 -7.18 -3.91
CA LEU A 74 13.14 -7.15 -5.19
C LEU A 74 12.22 -7.22 -6.42
N CYS A 75 11.01 -6.68 -6.33
CA CYS A 75 10.06 -6.63 -7.43
C CYS A 75 10.39 -5.44 -8.35
N PHE A 76 11.44 -5.58 -9.17
CA PHE A 76 11.97 -4.50 -10.01
C PHE A 76 11.50 -4.55 -11.46
N LYS A 77 11.07 -5.73 -11.93
CA LYS A 77 10.66 -5.91 -13.33
C LYS A 77 9.14 -5.82 -13.47
N PRO A 78 8.65 -5.34 -14.63
CA PRO A 78 7.23 -5.40 -14.93
C PRO A 78 6.67 -6.82 -14.77
N GLY A 79 5.54 -6.95 -14.07
CA GLY A 79 4.90 -8.22 -13.76
C GLY A 79 5.37 -8.89 -12.46
N GLU A 80 6.48 -8.47 -11.87
CA GLU A 80 6.85 -8.92 -10.53
C GLU A 80 5.94 -8.25 -9.49
N ALA A 81 5.50 -9.04 -8.51
CA ALA A 81 4.51 -8.60 -7.54
C ALA A 81 4.85 -9.08 -6.14
N LYS A 82 4.46 -8.29 -5.15
CA LYS A 82 4.45 -8.68 -3.75
C LYS A 82 3.03 -8.64 -3.20
N ASN A 83 2.74 -9.44 -2.20
CA ASN A 83 1.50 -9.35 -1.46
C ASN A 83 1.79 -9.26 0.04
N THR A 84 1.32 -8.20 0.68
CA THR A 84 1.42 -8.02 2.12
C THR A 84 0.19 -8.60 2.79
N TYR A 85 0.40 -9.53 3.70
CA TYR A 85 -0.64 -10.13 4.54
C TYR A 85 -0.60 -9.48 5.93
N GLY A 86 -1.51 -8.54 6.15
CA GLY A 86 -1.69 -7.83 7.43
C GLY A 86 -3.15 -7.86 7.87
N THR A 87 -3.62 -6.82 8.51
CA THR A 87 -5.06 -6.61 8.82
C THR A 87 -5.90 -6.70 7.56
N GLY A 88 -5.49 -5.98 6.51
CA GLY A 88 -5.89 -6.18 5.12
C GLY A 88 -4.78 -6.85 4.31
N LEU A 89 -5.04 -7.09 3.03
CA LEU A 89 -4.07 -7.61 2.08
C LEU A 89 -3.81 -6.55 1.02
N PHE A 90 -2.55 -6.36 0.64
CA PHE A 90 -2.14 -5.36 -0.33
C PHE A 90 -1.17 -5.97 -1.35
N LEU A 91 -1.70 -6.22 -2.54
CA LEU A 91 -0.93 -6.68 -3.69
C LEU A 91 -0.43 -5.47 -4.48
N LEU A 92 0.87 -5.37 -4.71
CA LEU A 92 1.45 -4.44 -5.67
C LEU A 92 2.18 -5.21 -6.76
N MET A 93 1.90 -4.86 -8.01
CA MET A 93 2.55 -5.43 -9.20
C MET A 93 3.19 -4.31 -10.03
N GLY A 94 4.48 -4.38 -10.23
CA GLY A 94 5.22 -3.42 -11.06
C GLY A 94 4.72 -3.42 -12.50
N THR A 95 4.55 -2.23 -13.08
CA THR A 95 4.12 -2.05 -14.48
C THR A 95 5.21 -1.44 -15.37
N GLY A 96 6.34 -1.04 -14.79
CA GLY A 96 7.44 -0.38 -15.48
C GLY A 96 7.36 1.13 -15.37
N THR A 97 7.96 1.84 -16.33
CA THR A 97 8.13 3.31 -16.29
C THR A 97 6.98 4.10 -16.91
N GLU A 98 5.89 3.44 -17.25
CA GLU A 98 4.67 4.09 -17.76
C GLU A 98 3.48 3.68 -16.90
N PRO A 99 2.60 4.64 -16.53
CA PRO A 99 1.41 4.34 -15.76
C PRO A 99 0.46 3.47 -16.60
N LYS A 100 -0.07 2.40 -15.99
CA LYS A 100 -1.11 1.56 -16.60
C LYS A 100 -2.38 1.65 -15.79
N PHE A 101 -3.48 1.88 -16.47
CA PHE A 101 -4.79 1.99 -15.83
C PHE A 101 -5.55 0.68 -15.97
N SER A 102 -6.17 0.27 -14.88
CA SER A 102 -6.96 -0.95 -14.81
C SER A 102 -8.43 -0.67 -15.11
N GLU A 103 -9.03 -1.49 -15.95
CA GLU A 103 -10.49 -1.48 -16.17
C GLU A 103 -11.27 -2.27 -15.11
N HIS A 104 -10.55 -2.89 -14.16
CA HIS A 104 -11.11 -3.79 -13.13
C HIS A 104 -10.94 -3.27 -11.70
N GLY A 105 -10.81 -1.95 -11.52
CA GLY A 105 -10.80 -1.33 -10.19
C GLY A 105 -9.48 -1.43 -9.42
N LEU A 106 -8.38 -1.87 -10.05
CA LEU A 106 -7.06 -1.74 -9.45
C LEU A 106 -6.60 -0.29 -9.49
N ILE A 107 -5.87 0.13 -8.48
CA ILE A 107 -5.35 1.49 -8.37
C ILE A 107 -4.00 1.56 -9.06
N THR A 108 -3.82 2.55 -9.94
CA THR A 108 -2.50 2.88 -10.47
C THR A 108 -1.78 3.80 -9.49
N THR A 109 -0.55 3.47 -9.14
CA THR A 109 0.25 4.24 -8.18
C THR A 109 1.70 4.38 -8.65
N VAL A 110 2.38 5.43 -8.19
CA VAL A 110 3.84 5.51 -8.28
C VAL A 110 4.43 4.53 -7.26
N CYS A 111 5.31 3.65 -7.73
CA CYS A 111 5.95 2.67 -6.86
C CYS A 111 7.20 3.26 -6.19
N TYR A 112 8.12 3.75 -7.00
CA TYR A 112 9.33 4.45 -6.53
C TYR A 112 10.00 5.22 -7.68
N GLN A 113 10.90 6.11 -7.30
CA GLN A 113 11.82 6.79 -8.23
C GLN A 113 13.21 6.85 -7.58
N ILE A 114 14.24 6.46 -8.32
CA ILE A 114 15.64 6.48 -7.86
C ILE A 114 16.33 7.68 -8.51
N GLY A 115 16.68 8.67 -7.69
CA GLY A 115 17.32 9.90 -8.17
C GLY A 115 16.60 10.49 -9.38
N ASP A 116 17.33 10.75 -10.45
CA ASP A 116 16.82 11.36 -11.69
C ASP A 116 16.30 10.33 -12.72
N GLU A 117 16.22 9.05 -12.35
CA GLU A 117 15.64 8.03 -13.22
C GLU A 117 14.14 8.22 -13.41
N LYS A 118 13.59 7.59 -14.44
CA LYS A 118 12.13 7.58 -14.64
C LYS A 118 11.44 6.90 -13.46
N PRO A 119 10.27 7.41 -13.03
CA PRO A 119 9.48 6.75 -12.00
C PRO A 119 9.05 5.35 -12.44
N VAL A 120 8.97 4.44 -11.49
CA VAL A 120 8.39 3.11 -11.68
C VAL A 120 6.99 3.12 -11.12
N TYR A 121 6.05 2.59 -11.89
CA TYR A 121 4.63 2.51 -11.52
C TYR A 121 4.23 1.10 -11.13
N ALA A 122 3.13 0.99 -10.42
CA ALA A 122 2.54 -0.29 -10.04
C ALA A 122 1.01 -0.22 -10.11
N LEU A 123 0.39 -1.40 -10.27
CA LEU A 123 -1.02 -1.61 -9.98
C LEU A 123 -1.16 -2.16 -8.57
N GLU A 124 -2.07 -1.55 -7.80
CA GLU A 124 -2.39 -1.97 -6.43
C GLU A 124 -3.79 -2.60 -6.37
N GLY A 125 -3.85 -3.79 -5.80
CA GLY A 125 -5.09 -4.47 -5.43
C GLY A 125 -5.15 -4.63 -3.92
N SER A 126 -6.27 -4.23 -3.31
CA SER A 126 -6.44 -4.28 -1.86
C SER A 126 -7.62 -5.18 -1.49
N VAL A 127 -7.45 -5.93 -0.39
CA VAL A 127 -8.53 -6.69 0.26
C VAL A 127 -8.63 -6.20 1.70
N ALA A 128 -9.77 -5.63 2.06
CA ALA A 128 -9.96 -4.98 3.35
C ALA A 128 -9.86 -5.95 4.54
N MET A 129 -10.31 -7.19 4.35
CA MET A 129 -10.39 -8.22 5.40
C MET A 129 -9.39 -9.34 5.14
N GLY A 130 -8.21 -9.22 5.71
CA GLY A 130 -7.18 -10.27 5.72
C GLY A 130 -7.04 -10.88 7.12
N GLY A 131 -5.95 -10.59 7.81
CA GLY A 131 -5.70 -11.03 9.18
C GLY A 131 -6.77 -10.60 10.19
N SER A 132 -7.51 -9.52 9.90
CA SER A 132 -8.69 -9.11 10.67
C SER A 132 -9.78 -10.18 10.76
N LEU A 133 -9.89 -11.08 9.76
CA LEU A 133 -10.78 -12.24 9.83
C LEU A 133 -10.39 -13.17 10.98
N VAL A 134 -9.10 -13.45 11.13
CA VAL A 134 -8.60 -14.34 12.21
C VAL A 134 -8.87 -13.69 13.57
N GLN A 135 -8.70 -12.37 13.67
CA GLN A 135 -9.06 -11.63 14.88
C GLN A 135 -10.56 -11.72 15.17
N TRP A 136 -11.40 -11.57 14.17
CA TRP A 136 -12.84 -11.69 14.29
C TRP A 136 -13.27 -13.10 14.76
N LEU A 137 -12.69 -14.17 14.20
CA LEU A 137 -12.91 -15.55 14.64
C LEU A 137 -12.53 -15.74 16.12
N ARG A 138 -11.44 -15.12 16.55
CA ARG A 138 -10.95 -15.16 17.94
C ARG A 138 -11.81 -14.31 18.87
N ASP A 139 -12.01 -13.03 18.54
CA ASP A 139 -12.51 -12.03 19.49
C ASP A 139 -14.03 -11.93 19.50
N ASN A 140 -14.69 -12.12 18.37
CA ASN A 140 -16.13 -12.01 18.23
C ASN A 140 -16.81 -13.38 18.33
N LEU A 141 -16.39 -14.35 17.51
CA LEU A 141 -16.99 -15.66 17.51
C LEU A 141 -16.46 -16.62 18.59
N LYS A 142 -15.29 -16.29 19.19
CA LYS A 142 -14.64 -17.13 20.22
C LYS A 142 -14.37 -18.56 19.74
N MET A 143 -14.20 -18.76 18.43
CA MET A 143 -13.97 -20.08 17.83
C MET A 143 -12.57 -20.61 18.10
N VAL A 144 -11.59 -19.71 18.27
CA VAL A 144 -10.20 -20.04 18.54
C VAL A 144 -9.66 -19.17 19.68
N PRO A 145 -8.77 -19.69 20.53
CA PRO A 145 -8.21 -18.92 21.66
C PRO A 145 -7.13 -17.91 21.23
N ASN A 146 -6.46 -18.16 20.11
CA ASN A 146 -5.39 -17.32 19.56
C ASN A 146 -5.21 -17.61 18.07
N ALA A 147 -4.50 -16.72 17.36
CA ALA A 147 -4.28 -16.87 15.92
C ALA A 147 -3.57 -18.17 15.52
N PRO A 148 -2.48 -18.60 16.19
CA PRO A 148 -1.84 -19.89 15.87
C PRO A 148 -2.74 -21.12 16.05
N ALA A 149 -3.84 -21.02 16.79
CA ALA A 149 -4.78 -22.12 16.93
C ALA A 149 -5.59 -22.35 15.64
N CYS A 150 -5.73 -21.34 14.78
CA CYS A 150 -6.35 -21.51 13.47
C CYS A 150 -5.58 -22.51 12.60
N ASP A 151 -4.25 -22.36 12.55
CA ASP A 151 -3.38 -23.23 11.76
C ASP A 151 -3.44 -24.66 12.26
N ARG A 152 -3.30 -24.86 13.59
CA ARG A 152 -3.41 -26.20 14.22
C ARG A 152 -4.78 -26.84 13.99
N LEU A 153 -5.85 -26.05 14.02
CA LEU A 153 -7.20 -26.55 13.75
C LEU A 153 -7.38 -26.93 12.27
N ALA A 154 -6.84 -26.12 11.36
CA ALA A 154 -6.88 -26.41 9.93
C ALA A 154 -6.09 -27.68 9.58
N GLU A 155 -4.98 -27.97 10.24
CA GLU A 155 -4.18 -29.18 10.06
C GLU A 155 -4.91 -30.46 10.50
N THR A 156 -5.98 -30.36 11.31
CA THR A 156 -6.75 -31.53 11.77
C THR A 156 -7.73 -32.09 10.70
N VAL A 157 -7.96 -31.34 9.63
CA VAL A 157 -8.88 -31.74 8.56
C VAL A 157 -8.11 -31.92 7.25
N LYS A 158 -8.60 -32.81 6.39
CA LYS A 158 -7.95 -33.13 5.12
C LYS A 158 -8.14 -32.02 4.07
N ASP A 159 -9.31 -31.38 4.09
CA ASP A 159 -9.71 -30.35 3.14
C ASP A 159 -10.75 -29.43 3.78
N ASN A 160 -11.23 -28.45 3.05
CA ASN A 160 -12.23 -27.49 3.52
C ASN A 160 -13.67 -27.99 3.49
N GLY A 161 -13.92 -29.27 3.16
CA GLY A 161 -15.26 -29.85 3.07
C GLY A 161 -16.17 -29.17 2.04
N GLY A 162 -15.61 -28.49 1.04
CA GLY A 162 -16.35 -27.69 0.06
C GLY A 162 -16.87 -26.35 0.58
N VAL A 163 -16.48 -25.92 1.79
CA VAL A 163 -16.88 -24.63 2.38
C VAL A 163 -15.90 -23.54 1.96
N TYR A 164 -16.42 -22.44 1.43
CA TYR A 164 -15.69 -21.24 1.12
C TYR A 164 -16.26 -20.07 1.91
N PHE A 165 -15.39 -19.28 2.51
CA PHE A 165 -15.78 -18.11 3.28
C PHE A 165 -15.15 -16.84 2.69
N VAL A 166 -15.99 -15.90 2.26
CA VAL A 166 -15.57 -14.61 1.71
C VAL A 166 -15.85 -13.52 2.74
N PRO A 167 -14.83 -13.03 3.47
CA PRO A 167 -15.04 -12.07 4.56
C PRO A 167 -15.17 -10.65 4.03
N ALA A 168 -16.18 -10.38 3.22
CA ALA A 168 -16.42 -9.08 2.61
C ALA A 168 -17.21 -8.13 3.53
N PHE A 169 -16.91 -8.10 4.84
CA PHE A 169 -17.62 -7.27 5.82
C PHE A 169 -17.54 -5.76 5.52
N SER A 170 -16.45 -5.32 4.90
CA SER A 170 -16.24 -3.93 4.47
C SER A 170 -16.28 -3.76 2.95
N GLY A 171 -16.77 -4.78 2.24
CA GLY A 171 -16.82 -4.82 0.79
C GLY A 171 -15.64 -5.49 0.11
N LEU A 172 -15.79 -5.67 -1.19
CA LEU A 172 -14.76 -6.11 -2.11
C LEU A 172 -14.32 -4.88 -2.92
N LEU A 173 -13.02 -4.51 -2.84
CA LEU A 173 -12.54 -3.27 -3.46
C LEU A 173 -12.35 -3.43 -4.97
N ALA A 174 -11.73 -4.52 -5.41
CA ALA A 174 -11.55 -4.82 -6.84
C ALA A 174 -11.81 -6.32 -7.08
N PRO A 175 -12.47 -6.69 -8.15
CA PRO A 175 -13.17 -5.89 -9.16
C PRO A 175 -14.61 -5.51 -8.77
N LEU A 176 -15.08 -5.93 -7.59
CA LEU A 176 -16.46 -5.78 -7.12
C LEU A 176 -16.53 -4.80 -5.95
N SER A 177 -17.19 -3.67 -6.13
CA SER A 177 -17.50 -2.73 -5.05
C SER A 177 -18.88 -3.03 -4.47
N LEU A 178 -19.06 -2.89 -3.14
CA LEU A 178 -20.37 -3.02 -2.47
C LEU A 178 -21.41 -1.97 -2.94
N ILE A 179 -20.98 -0.94 -3.67
CA ILE A 179 -21.88 0.09 -4.22
C ILE A 179 -22.81 -0.50 -5.31
N HIS A 180 -22.50 -1.69 -5.81
CA HIS A 180 -23.22 -2.34 -6.90
C HIS A 180 -23.90 -3.67 -6.51
N ILE A 181 -24.04 -3.95 -5.21
CA ILE A 181 -24.80 -5.11 -4.70
C ILE A 181 -26.12 -4.61 -4.13
#